data_6cffd8a00cbe9ca4c0532be937f900b7
#
_entry.id   6cffd8a00cbe9ca4c0532be937f900b7
#
_cell.length_a   1.000
_cell.length_b   1.000
_cell.length_c   1.000
_cell.angle_alpha   90.00
_cell.angle_beta   90.00
_cell.angle_gamma   90.00
#
_symmetry.space_group_name_H-M   'P 1'
#
loop_
_entity.id
_entity.type
_entity.pdbx_description
1 polymer ?
#
loop_
_entity_poly.entity_id
_entity_poly.type
_entity_poly.pdbx_seq_one_letter_code
_entity_poly.pdbx_strand_id
1 'polypeptide(L)'
;MIGEVDYKSIRQTINMSRSTEKPTDAAQREYESRVNGWSTFRSGITFDGHEMFAVCFRELGTALDTVRELEGSVESLWNDLPNIAKRAYLFDLIGAEVQSTNTIEGVHTTRKEIADALESAAGEGPHKRLTEFAKLFLGLSGEDGEQLELPHELKDIRNIYDQVTDGEIADKDKPDGILFRKGTVSVWDDGNGRKLHDGAYPESEIQVQLTKWITLLTDSNIPPVLRAVMCHYAFEYVHPFYDGNGRTGRFLLALQLSKHLSVPTAISLSPVIADAKGQYYKAFDDAQFPLNCSDVSLFC
;
A
#
# COMPACT_ATOMS: atom_id res chain seq x y z
N MET A 1 3.81 -11.80 -17.82
CA MET A 1 5.15 -11.35 -17.38
C MET A 1 5.45 -10.06 -18.11
N ILE A 2 5.67 -8.97 -17.37
CA ILE A 2 6.19 -7.72 -17.93
C ILE A 2 7.59 -8.06 -18.46
N GLY A 3 7.88 -7.73 -19.74
CA GLY A 3 9.19 -7.96 -20.34
C GLY A 3 10.32 -7.24 -19.61
N GLU A 4 11.55 -7.34 -20.12
CA GLU A 4 12.69 -6.61 -19.55
C GLU A 4 12.40 -5.11 -19.55
N VAL A 5 12.51 -4.48 -18.37
CA VAL A 5 12.22 -3.05 -18.18
C VAL A 5 13.45 -2.24 -18.58
N ASP A 6 13.30 -1.36 -19.56
CA ASP A 6 14.41 -0.50 -20.03
C ASP A 6 14.69 0.66 -19.05
N TYR A 7 13.70 1.10 -18.28
CA TYR A 7 13.88 2.14 -17.28
C TYR A 7 14.88 1.70 -16.20
N LYS A 8 15.82 2.58 -15.89
CA LYS A 8 16.84 2.33 -14.86
C LYS A 8 16.63 3.28 -13.68
N SER A 9 16.72 2.77 -12.46
CA SER A 9 16.70 3.65 -11.28
C SER A 9 17.88 4.64 -11.32
N ILE A 10 17.79 5.71 -10.52
CA ILE A 10 18.88 6.70 -10.40
C ILE A 10 20.19 5.97 -10.02
N ARG A 11 20.14 5.08 -9.01
CA ARG A 11 21.30 4.26 -8.61
C ARG A 11 21.88 3.45 -9.76
N GLN A 12 21.03 2.78 -10.55
CA GLN A 12 21.48 1.99 -11.69
C GLN A 12 22.14 2.87 -12.77
N THR A 13 21.52 4.02 -13.07
CA THR A 13 22.06 4.99 -14.05
C THR A 13 23.45 5.48 -13.65
N ILE A 14 23.64 5.82 -12.37
CA ILE A 14 24.94 6.25 -11.85
C ILE A 14 25.97 5.14 -11.95
N ASN A 15 25.63 3.92 -11.55
CA ASN A 15 26.56 2.78 -11.59
C ASN A 15 26.98 2.41 -13.02
N MET A 16 26.14 2.68 -14.00
CA MET A 16 26.45 2.46 -15.43
C MET A 16 27.26 3.63 -16.04
N SER A 17 27.24 4.80 -15.40
CA SER A 17 28.00 5.96 -15.86
C SER A 17 29.50 5.76 -15.58
N ARG A 18 30.35 6.22 -16.49
CA ARG A 18 31.83 6.26 -16.30
C ARG A 18 32.28 7.58 -15.67
N SER A 19 31.37 8.29 -15.01
CA SER A 19 31.67 9.58 -14.37
C SER A 19 32.63 9.40 -13.19
N THR A 20 33.54 10.34 -12.99
CA THR A 20 34.39 10.46 -11.80
C THR A 20 33.75 11.31 -10.70
N GLU A 21 32.55 11.77 -10.91
CA GLU A 21 31.75 12.53 -9.96
C GLU A 21 31.41 11.69 -8.72
N LYS A 22 31.25 12.32 -7.56
CA LYS A 22 30.80 11.63 -6.38
C LYS A 22 29.40 11.04 -6.60
N PRO A 23 29.11 9.79 -6.17
CA PRO A 23 27.81 9.16 -6.39
C PRO A 23 26.62 9.99 -5.88
N THR A 24 26.77 10.70 -4.75
CA THR A 24 25.72 11.58 -4.19
C THR A 24 25.42 12.77 -5.09
N ASP A 25 26.46 13.40 -5.67
CA ASP A 25 26.31 14.57 -6.52
C ASP A 25 25.68 14.16 -7.86
N ALA A 26 26.10 13.01 -8.39
CA ALA A 26 25.50 12.41 -9.58
C ALA A 26 24.03 12.04 -9.35
N ALA A 27 23.69 11.48 -8.16
CA ALA A 27 22.31 11.17 -7.78
C ALA A 27 21.45 12.41 -7.71
N GLN A 28 21.93 13.46 -7.07
CA GLN A 28 21.22 14.74 -6.96
C GLN A 28 20.93 15.35 -8.34
N ARG A 29 21.90 15.37 -9.23
CA ARG A 29 21.71 15.87 -10.59
C ARG A 29 20.68 15.04 -11.38
N GLU A 30 20.76 13.71 -11.27
CA GLU A 30 19.81 12.83 -11.94
C GLU A 30 18.39 12.98 -11.37
N TYR A 31 18.28 13.12 -10.05
CA TYR A 31 17.01 13.44 -9.36
C TYR A 31 16.41 14.73 -9.89
N GLU A 32 17.17 15.84 -9.93
CA GLU A 32 16.70 17.13 -10.43
C GLU A 32 16.23 17.06 -11.88
N SER A 33 16.92 16.27 -12.70
CA SER A 33 16.51 16.04 -14.10
C SER A 33 15.19 15.30 -14.19
N ARG A 34 14.97 14.26 -13.37
CA ARG A 34 13.78 13.41 -13.41
C ARG A 34 12.56 14.04 -12.77
N VAL A 35 12.72 14.60 -11.55
CA VAL A 35 11.61 15.21 -10.82
C VAL A 35 10.98 16.39 -11.57
N ASN A 36 11.75 17.06 -12.42
CA ASN A 36 11.28 18.14 -13.28
C ASN A 36 10.95 17.68 -14.71
N GLY A 37 10.98 16.37 -14.95
CA GLY A 37 10.65 15.77 -16.26
C GLY A 37 9.17 15.93 -16.60
N TRP A 38 8.84 16.08 -17.88
CA TRP A 38 7.46 16.25 -18.36
C TRP A 38 6.58 15.00 -18.19
N SER A 39 7.17 13.81 -18.01
CA SER A 39 6.46 12.54 -17.74
C SER A 39 6.48 12.14 -16.28
N THR A 40 6.81 13.07 -15.38
CA THR A 40 6.97 12.81 -13.95
C THR A 40 5.73 13.22 -13.18
N PHE A 41 5.23 12.31 -12.35
CA PHE A 41 4.19 12.54 -11.36
C PHE A 41 4.84 12.78 -9.99
N ARG A 42 4.58 13.94 -9.41
CA ARG A 42 5.13 14.39 -8.14
C ARG A 42 4.11 14.20 -7.03
N SER A 43 4.54 13.73 -5.88
CA SER A 43 3.62 13.41 -4.76
C SER A 43 3.38 14.57 -3.77
N GLY A 44 4.24 15.59 -3.75
CA GLY A 44 4.26 16.60 -2.69
C GLY A 44 4.83 16.10 -1.35
N ILE A 45 5.17 14.81 -1.22
CA ILE A 45 5.74 14.19 -0.02
C ILE A 45 7.25 14.13 -0.16
N THR A 46 7.98 14.51 0.89
CA THR A 46 9.45 14.56 0.87
C THR A 46 10.02 13.57 1.88
N PHE A 47 10.90 12.69 1.43
CA PHE A 47 11.66 11.77 2.26
C PHE A 47 13.16 12.05 2.10
N ASP A 48 13.90 12.14 3.21
CA ASP A 48 15.35 12.37 3.22
C ASP A 48 15.82 13.54 2.31
N GLY A 49 15.02 14.61 2.28
CA GLY A 49 15.33 15.82 1.49
C GLY A 49 14.93 15.75 0.02
N HIS A 50 14.36 14.63 -0.47
CA HIS A 50 13.91 14.45 -1.86
C HIS A 50 12.40 14.26 -1.93
N GLU A 51 11.74 14.98 -2.82
CA GLU A 51 10.32 14.74 -3.07
C GLU A 51 10.13 13.40 -3.77
N MET A 52 9.22 12.57 -3.26
CA MET A 52 8.84 11.31 -3.89
C MET A 52 8.13 11.55 -5.22
N PHE A 53 8.53 10.81 -6.25
CA PHE A 53 7.98 10.92 -7.59
C PHE A 53 8.00 9.58 -8.32
N ALA A 54 7.17 9.49 -9.37
CA ALA A 54 7.21 8.40 -10.34
C ALA A 54 7.27 8.94 -11.76
N VAL A 55 8.15 8.38 -12.59
CA VAL A 55 8.24 8.66 -14.02
C VAL A 55 7.35 7.67 -14.77
N CYS A 56 6.45 8.15 -15.61
CA CYS A 56 5.70 7.29 -16.51
C CYS A 56 6.61 6.89 -17.70
N PHE A 57 7.31 5.80 -17.54
CA PHE A 57 8.09 5.19 -18.63
C PHE A 57 7.22 4.22 -19.44
N ARG A 58 7.71 3.76 -20.59
CA ARG A 58 6.93 2.98 -21.56
C ARG A 58 6.26 1.75 -20.95
N GLU A 59 7.00 0.96 -20.20
CA GLU A 59 6.51 -0.30 -19.63
C GLU A 59 5.45 -0.05 -18.54
N LEU A 60 5.64 0.98 -17.71
CA LEU A 60 4.64 1.40 -16.73
C LEU A 60 3.35 1.85 -17.41
N GLY A 61 3.46 2.69 -18.45
CA GLY A 61 2.30 3.11 -19.25
C GLY A 61 1.54 1.93 -19.84
N THR A 62 2.27 0.96 -20.42
CA THR A 62 1.67 -0.27 -20.97
C THR A 62 1.02 -1.13 -19.88
N ALA A 63 1.64 -1.24 -18.70
CA ALA A 63 1.08 -2.00 -17.58
C ALA A 63 -0.24 -1.37 -17.09
N LEU A 64 -0.28 -0.04 -16.92
CA LEU A 64 -1.50 0.67 -16.53
C LEU A 64 -2.64 0.49 -17.53
N ASP A 65 -2.33 0.48 -18.83
CA ASP A 65 -3.32 0.25 -19.89
C ASP A 65 -3.82 -1.20 -19.88
N THR A 66 -2.92 -2.16 -19.67
CA THR A 66 -3.28 -3.59 -19.52
C THR A 66 -4.19 -3.80 -18.31
N VAL A 67 -3.90 -3.16 -17.17
CA VAL A 67 -4.78 -3.22 -15.98
C VAL A 67 -6.16 -2.70 -16.33
N ARG A 68 -6.27 -1.59 -17.04
CA ARG A 68 -7.55 -1.01 -17.45
C ARG A 68 -8.35 -1.94 -18.37
N GLU A 69 -7.69 -2.61 -19.33
CA GLU A 69 -8.34 -3.56 -20.25
C GLU A 69 -8.83 -4.81 -19.52
N LEU A 70 -7.99 -5.38 -18.65
CA LEU A 70 -8.36 -6.56 -17.85
C LEU A 70 -9.49 -6.24 -16.88
N GLU A 71 -9.45 -5.06 -16.25
CA GLU A 71 -10.50 -4.61 -15.34
C GLU A 71 -11.86 -4.50 -16.04
N GLY A 72 -11.92 -3.98 -17.25
CA GLY A 72 -13.16 -3.97 -18.04
C GLY A 72 -13.76 -5.37 -18.24
N SER A 73 -12.91 -6.38 -18.39
CA SER A 73 -13.34 -7.79 -18.49
C SER A 73 -13.84 -8.32 -17.16
N VAL A 74 -13.13 -8.05 -16.06
CA VAL A 74 -13.53 -8.46 -14.70
C VAL A 74 -14.85 -7.82 -14.31
N GLU A 75 -15.00 -6.50 -14.54
CA GLU A 75 -16.23 -5.76 -14.24
C GLU A 75 -17.44 -6.33 -15.00
N SER A 76 -17.27 -6.65 -16.29
CA SER A 76 -18.33 -7.27 -17.07
C SER A 76 -18.75 -8.63 -16.49
N LEU A 77 -17.79 -9.52 -16.21
CA LEU A 77 -18.06 -10.83 -15.61
C LEU A 77 -18.71 -10.69 -14.22
N TRP A 78 -18.22 -9.76 -13.42
CA TRP A 78 -18.79 -9.49 -12.10
C TRP A 78 -20.24 -9.04 -12.18
N ASN A 79 -20.55 -8.13 -13.10
CA ASN A 79 -21.91 -7.60 -13.27
C ASN A 79 -22.91 -8.67 -13.73
N ASP A 80 -22.48 -9.64 -14.53
CA ASP A 80 -23.28 -10.74 -15.01
C ASP A 80 -23.62 -11.80 -13.94
N LEU A 81 -22.90 -11.82 -12.80
CA LEU A 81 -23.17 -12.78 -11.73
C LEU A 81 -24.47 -12.47 -10.99
N PRO A 82 -25.28 -13.48 -10.64
CA PRO A 82 -26.40 -13.31 -9.71
C PRO A 82 -25.93 -12.85 -8.34
N ASN A 83 -26.73 -12.04 -7.62
CA ASN A 83 -26.36 -11.48 -6.32
C ASN A 83 -25.92 -12.54 -5.29
N ILE A 84 -26.58 -13.71 -5.28
CA ILE A 84 -26.22 -14.80 -4.38
C ILE A 84 -24.80 -15.34 -4.67
N ALA A 85 -24.42 -15.41 -5.94
CA ALA A 85 -23.09 -15.83 -6.36
C ALA A 85 -22.04 -14.76 -6.05
N LYS A 86 -22.38 -13.46 -6.26
CA LYS A 86 -21.53 -12.32 -5.88
C LYS A 86 -21.20 -12.37 -4.40
N ARG A 87 -22.22 -12.53 -3.55
CA ARG A 87 -22.03 -12.58 -2.09
C ARG A 87 -21.14 -13.74 -1.67
N ALA A 88 -21.41 -14.95 -2.18
CA ALA A 88 -20.59 -16.12 -1.85
C ALA A 88 -19.12 -15.94 -2.27
N TYR A 89 -18.91 -15.44 -3.50
CA TYR A 89 -17.56 -15.19 -4.02
C TYR A 89 -16.84 -14.07 -3.24
N LEU A 90 -17.55 -13.02 -2.84
CA LEU A 90 -17.02 -11.94 -2.03
C LEU A 90 -16.50 -12.44 -0.67
N PHE A 91 -17.26 -13.32 0.00
CA PHE A 91 -16.84 -13.93 1.25
C PHE A 91 -15.55 -14.74 1.10
N ASP A 92 -15.45 -15.51 0.02
CA ASP A 92 -14.22 -16.28 -0.28
C ASP A 92 -13.02 -15.35 -0.55
N LEU A 93 -13.22 -14.28 -1.30
CA LEU A 93 -12.18 -13.28 -1.59
C LEU A 93 -11.71 -12.57 -0.32
N ILE A 94 -12.63 -12.09 0.51
CA ILE A 94 -12.29 -11.44 1.78
C ILE A 94 -11.54 -12.42 2.69
N GLY A 95 -11.99 -13.66 2.75
CA GLY A 95 -11.31 -14.70 3.51
C GLY A 95 -9.87 -14.91 3.06
N ALA A 96 -9.64 -14.99 1.75
CA ALA A 96 -8.32 -15.12 1.15
C ALA A 96 -7.45 -13.89 1.40
N GLU A 97 -8.02 -12.68 1.29
CA GLU A 97 -7.32 -11.41 1.52
C GLU A 97 -6.85 -11.28 2.97
N VAL A 98 -7.75 -11.50 3.94
CA VAL A 98 -7.44 -11.45 5.38
C VAL A 98 -6.40 -12.52 5.76
N GLN A 99 -6.52 -13.74 5.23
CA GLN A 99 -5.55 -14.79 5.47
C GLN A 99 -4.16 -14.43 4.94
N SER A 100 -4.13 -13.96 3.70
CA SER A 100 -2.86 -13.67 3.00
C SER A 100 -2.16 -12.46 3.60
N THR A 101 -2.88 -11.38 3.91
CA THR A 101 -2.28 -10.20 4.55
C THR A 101 -1.69 -10.53 5.93
N ASN A 102 -2.36 -11.37 6.72
CA ASN A 102 -1.83 -11.87 7.99
C ASN A 102 -0.59 -12.76 7.78
N THR A 103 -0.62 -13.64 6.79
CA THR A 103 0.52 -14.51 6.45
C THR A 103 1.75 -13.71 6.03
N ILE A 104 1.58 -12.62 5.28
CA ILE A 104 2.66 -11.71 4.90
C ILE A 104 3.36 -11.16 6.15
N GLU A 105 2.61 -10.78 7.16
CA GLU A 105 3.12 -10.23 8.44
C GLU A 105 3.52 -11.32 9.48
N GLY A 106 3.46 -12.60 9.10
CA GLY A 106 3.77 -13.69 10.04
C GLY A 106 2.71 -13.91 11.12
N VAL A 107 1.53 -13.31 10.99
CA VAL A 107 0.40 -13.49 11.91
C VAL A 107 -0.36 -14.76 11.54
N HIS A 108 -0.34 -15.73 12.42
CA HIS A 108 -1.03 -17.01 12.20
C HIS A 108 -2.55 -16.83 12.30
N THR A 109 -3.26 -17.26 11.26
CA THR A 109 -4.72 -17.21 11.17
C THR A 109 -5.25 -18.49 10.57
N THR A 110 -6.23 -19.11 11.23
CA THR A 110 -6.86 -20.34 10.74
C THR A 110 -8.08 -20.02 9.87
N ARG A 111 -8.41 -20.95 8.96
CA ARG A 111 -9.64 -20.84 8.13
C ARG A 111 -10.91 -20.72 8.99
N LYS A 112 -10.93 -21.37 10.16
CA LYS A 112 -12.07 -21.30 11.10
C LYS A 112 -12.21 -19.91 11.68
N GLU A 113 -11.12 -19.27 12.15
CA GLU A 113 -11.17 -17.91 12.68
C GLU A 113 -11.68 -16.92 11.63
N ILE A 114 -11.28 -17.11 10.36
CA ILE A 114 -11.74 -16.27 9.26
C ILE A 114 -13.24 -16.46 8.99
N ALA A 115 -13.70 -17.71 8.92
CA ALA A 115 -15.12 -18.02 8.74
C ALA A 115 -15.97 -17.43 9.90
N ASP A 116 -15.53 -17.64 11.13
CA ASP A 116 -16.19 -17.10 12.34
C ASP A 116 -16.21 -15.55 12.30
N ALA A 117 -15.14 -14.90 11.82
CA ALA A 117 -15.06 -13.45 11.67
C ALA A 117 -16.00 -12.90 10.61
N LEU A 118 -16.10 -13.58 9.46
CA LEU A 118 -17.01 -13.22 8.38
C LEU A 118 -18.48 -13.36 8.77
N GLU A 119 -18.84 -14.47 9.46
CA GLU A 119 -20.20 -14.65 10.02
C GLU A 119 -20.53 -13.54 11.03
N SER A 120 -19.60 -13.23 11.93
CA SER A 120 -19.76 -12.14 12.90
C SER A 120 -19.87 -10.77 12.21
N ALA A 121 -19.06 -10.51 11.18
CA ALA A 121 -19.09 -9.28 10.41
C ALA A 121 -20.41 -9.08 9.67
N ALA A 122 -21.03 -10.17 9.17
CA ALA A 122 -22.36 -10.17 8.55
C ALA A 122 -23.51 -10.05 9.56
N GLY A 123 -23.23 -9.91 10.85
CA GLY A 123 -24.24 -9.80 11.92
C GLY A 123 -24.84 -11.13 12.35
N GLU A 124 -24.31 -12.25 11.97
CA GLU A 124 -24.83 -13.60 12.21
C GLU A 124 -24.24 -14.29 13.46
N GLY A 125 -23.30 -13.63 14.18
CA GLY A 125 -22.61 -14.22 15.32
C GLY A 125 -22.07 -13.22 16.33
N PRO A 126 -21.50 -13.73 17.47
CA PRO A 126 -20.84 -12.88 18.44
C PRO A 126 -19.53 -12.33 17.88
N HIS A 127 -19.12 -11.16 18.35
CA HIS A 127 -17.83 -10.55 17.99
C HIS A 127 -16.66 -11.53 18.21
N LYS A 128 -15.84 -11.69 17.18
CA LYS A 128 -14.66 -12.58 17.13
C LYS A 128 -13.42 -11.79 16.72
N ARG A 129 -12.25 -12.37 16.93
CA ARG A 129 -11.01 -11.88 16.36
C ARG A 129 -11.18 -11.68 14.85
N LEU A 130 -10.63 -10.60 14.29
CA LEU A 130 -10.72 -10.20 12.87
C LEU A 130 -12.12 -9.74 12.41
N THR A 131 -13.14 -9.68 13.27
CA THR A 131 -14.48 -9.24 12.87
C THR A 131 -14.47 -7.82 12.30
N GLU A 132 -13.81 -6.88 12.97
CA GLU A 132 -13.75 -5.49 12.50
C GLU A 132 -12.98 -5.37 11.20
N PHE A 133 -11.91 -6.15 11.04
CA PHE A 133 -11.16 -6.19 9.79
C PHE A 133 -12.00 -6.77 8.63
N ALA A 134 -12.75 -7.84 8.88
CA ALA A 134 -13.68 -8.40 7.89
C ALA A 134 -14.80 -7.39 7.51
N LYS A 135 -15.33 -6.62 8.48
CA LYS A 135 -16.31 -5.54 8.24
C LYS A 135 -15.76 -4.46 7.32
N LEU A 136 -14.49 -4.06 7.49
CA LEU A 136 -13.87 -3.09 6.61
C LEU A 136 -13.86 -3.57 5.15
N PHE A 137 -13.52 -4.84 4.90
CA PHE A 137 -13.55 -5.40 3.54
C PHE A 137 -14.98 -5.54 3.00
N LEU A 138 -15.94 -5.94 3.81
CA LEU A 138 -17.36 -5.94 3.43
C LEU A 138 -17.85 -4.53 3.05
N GLY A 139 -17.40 -3.51 3.80
CA GLY A 139 -17.70 -2.11 3.51
C GLY A 139 -17.19 -1.61 2.15
N LEU A 140 -16.16 -2.26 1.57
CA LEU A 140 -15.71 -1.95 0.21
C LEU A 140 -16.75 -2.35 -0.86
N SER A 141 -17.57 -3.35 -0.57
CA SER A 141 -18.59 -3.82 -1.52
C SER A 141 -19.81 -2.89 -1.63
N GLY A 142 -20.05 -2.05 -0.62
CA GLY A 142 -21.22 -1.18 -0.57
C GLY A 142 -22.57 -1.93 -0.43
N GLU A 143 -22.54 -3.24 -0.10
CA GLU A 143 -23.79 -4.04 0.02
C GLU A 143 -24.73 -3.51 1.10
N ASP A 144 -24.19 -2.89 2.15
CA ASP A 144 -24.97 -2.29 3.24
C ASP A 144 -25.46 -0.85 2.95
N GLY A 145 -25.24 -0.34 1.74
CA GLY A 145 -25.75 0.95 1.26
C GLY A 145 -24.84 2.14 1.53
N GLU A 146 -23.79 2.01 2.32
CA GLU A 146 -22.76 3.03 2.54
C GLU A 146 -21.41 2.50 2.07
N GLN A 147 -20.84 3.12 1.05
CA GLN A 147 -19.49 2.80 0.59
C GLN A 147 -18.47 3.46 1.53
N LEU A 148 -17.51 2.69 2.02
CA LEU A 148 -16.45 3.20 2.88
C LEU A 148 -15.68 4.33 2.19
N GLU A 149 -15.54 5.47 2.85
CA GLU A 149 -14.88 6.65 2.32
C GLU A 149 -13.33 6.59 2.50
N LEU A 150 -12.61 7.31 1.64
CA LEU A 150 -11.18 7.53 1.83
C LEU A 150 -10.93 8.38 3.09
N PRO A 151 -9.80 8.21 3.79
CA PRO A 151 -9.44 9.09 4.90
C PRO A 151 -9.39 10.56 4.48
N HIS A 152 -10.05 11.42 5.25
CA HIS A 152 -10.05 12.87 5.07
C HIS A 152 -9.25 13.59 6.16
N GLU A 153 -9.04 12.94 7.29
CA GLU A 153 -8.24 13.45 8.40
C GLU A 153 -7.38 12.34 9.02
N LEU A 154 -6.40 12.74 9.80
CA LEU A 154 -5.45 11.81 10.45
C LEU A 154 -6.14 10.79 11.36
N LYS A 155 -7.25 11.19 11.98
CA LYS A 155 -8.05 10.33 12.85
C LYS A 155 -8.69 9.17 12.09
N ASP A 156 -9.04 9.37 10.82
CA ASP A 156 -9.63 8.30 10.00
C ASP A 156 -8.61 7.17 9.78
N ILE A 157 -7.35 7.53 9.55
CA ILE A 157 -6.24 6.57 9.44
C ILE A 157 -6.10 5.78 10.74
N ARG A 158 -6.19 6.46 11.89
CA ARG A 158 -6.12 5.80 13.19
C ARG A 158 -7.33 4.89 13.43
N ASN A 159 -8.52 5.30 13.07
CA ASN A 159 -9.74 4.49 13.20
C ASN A 159 -9.66 3.21 12.32
N ILE A 160 -9.15 3.33 11.10
CA ILE A 160 -8.92 2.18 10.21
C ILE A 160 -7.88 1.23 10.84
N TYR A 161 -6.77 1.76 11.34
CA TYR A 161 -5.76 0.96 12.02
C TYR A 161 -6.34 0.18 13.21
N ASP A 162 -7.12 0.85 14.06
CA ASP A 162 -7.73 0.23 15.24
C ASP A 162 -8.68 -0.93 14.85
N GLN A 163 -9.40 -0.81 13.72
CA GLN A 163 -10.27 -1.87 13.21
C GLN A 163 -9.47 -3.01 12.54
N VAL A 164 -8.44 -2.68 11.76
CA VAL A 164 -7.56 -3.67 11.10
C VAL A 164 -6.86 -4.56 12.13
N THR A 165 -6.51 -3.99 13.28
CA THR A 165 -5.69 -4.64 14.31
C THR A 165 -6.47 -5.01 15.58
N ASP A 166 -7.79 -4.96 15.54
CA ASP A 166 -8.64 -5.15 16.71
C ASP A 166 -8.33 -6.46 17.45
N GLY A 167 -7.98 -6.33 18.74
CA GLY A 167 -7.64 -7.45 19.61
C GLY A 167 -6.31 -8.15 19.30
N GLU A 168 -5.49 -7.65 18.35
CA GLU A 168 -4.28 -8.34 17.90
C GLU A 168 -2.97 -7.71 18.39
N ILE A 169 -2.96 -6.41 18.69
CA ILE A 169 -1.74 -5.70 19.08
C ILE A 169 -1.46 -5.86 20.58
N ALA A 170 -0.24 -6.30 20.89
CA ALA A 170 0.23 -6.37 22.26
C ALA A 170 0.26 -4.98 22.91
N ASP A 171 -0.04 -4.89 24.21
CA ASP A 171 -0.14 -3.60 24.92
C ASP A 171 1.11 -2.71 24.77
N LYS A 172 2.29 -3.32 24.69
CA LYS A 172 3.57 -2.63 24.52
C LYS A 172 3.76 -2.01 23.12
N ASP A 173 3.03 -2.51 22.11
CA ASP A 173 3.12 -2.12 20.72
C ASP A 173 1.93 -1.24 20.27
N LYS A 174 1.02 -0.93 21.22
CA LYS A 174 -0.07 0.00 20.96
C LYS A 174 0.46 1.43 20.77
N PRO A 175 -0.16 2.23 19.88
CA PRO A 175 0.19 3.63 19.73
C PRO A 175 0.07 4.40 21.05
N ASP A 176 1.13 5.08 21.44
CA ASP A 176 1.27 5.80 22.71
C ASP A 176 1.31 7.33 22.52
N GLY A 177 1.14 7.80 21.29
CA GLY A 177 1.01 9.21 20.94
C GLY A 177 -0.44 9.71 20.99
N ILE A 178 -0.68 10.87 20.36
CA ILE A 178 -2.04 11.43 20.22
C ILE A 178 -2.85 10.54 19.24
N LEU A 179 -2.28 10.23 18.09
CA LEU A 179 -2.88 9.37 17.06
C LEU A 179 -1.96 8.20 16.67
N PHE A 180 -0.66 8.41 16.70
CA PHE A 180 0.35 7.50 16.20
C PHE A 180 1.35 7.12 17.30
N ARG A 181 2.46 6.49 16.95
CA ARG A 181 3.54 6.19 17.88
C ARG A 181 4.34 7.45 18.25
N LYS A 182 4.85 7.49 19.48
CA LYS A 182 5.82 8.51 19.93
C LYS A 182 7.26 8.13 19.69
N GLY A 183 7.56 6.83 19.80
CA GLY A 183 8.92 6.31 19.69
C GLY A 183 9.37 6.12 18.24
N THR A 184 10.67 5.87 18.07
CA THR A 184 11.27 5.48 16.80
C THR A 184 10.93 4.03 16.48
N VAL A 185 10.77 3.72 15.18
CA VAL A 185 10.66 2.36 14.65
C VAL A 185 11.63 2.24 13.50
N SER A 186 12.36 1.12 13.45
CA SER A 186 13.21 0.78 12.32
C SER A 186 12.57 -0.40 11.58
N VAL A 187 12.55 -0.32 10.26
CA VAL A 187 12.14 -1.42 9.38
C VAL A 187 13.38 -2.24 9.02
N TRP A 188 13.25 -3.55 9.16
CA TRP A 188 14.35 -4.49 8.97
C TRP A 188 14.02 -5.49 7.86
N ASP A 189 15.02 -5.93 7.15
CA ASP A 189 14.93 -7.06 6.22
C ASP A 189 14.98 -8.36 7.02
N ASP A 190 13.88 -9.11 7.02
CA ASP A 190 13.74 -10.37 7.76
C ASP A 190 14.72 -11.46 7.27
N GLY A 191 15.18 -11.38 6.02
CA GLY A 191 16.05 -12.40 5.42
C GLY A 191 17.51 -12.30 5.86
N ASN A 192 18.00 -11.09 6.13
CA ASN A 192 19.43 -10.86 6.45
C ASN A 192 19.65 -9.97 7.68
N GLY A 193 18.59 -9.51 8.35
CA GLY A 193 18.67 -8.65 9.54
C GLY A 193 19.26 -7.27 9.25
N ARG A 194 19.23 -6.80 8.01
CA ARG A 194 19.70 -5.46 7.64
C ARG A 194 18.60 -4.44 7.90
N LYS A 195 18.96 -3.35 8.57
CA LYS A 195 18.08 -2.19 8.68
C LYS A 195 17.84 -1.57 7.31
N LEU A 196 16.59 -1.41 6.94
CA LEU A 196 16.20 -0.81 5.67
C LEU A 196 16.08 0.71 5.82
N HIS A 197 15.20 1.18 6.69
CA HIS A 197 15.05 2.60 7.02
C HIS A 197 14.47 2.78 8.43
N ASP A 198 14.42 4.04 8.88
CA ASP A 198 13.64 4.45 10.04
C ASP A 198 12.32 5.05 9.58
N GLY A 199 11.23 4.65 10.18
CA GLY A 199 9.95 5.32 9.98
C GLY A 199 10.00 6.78 10.45
N ALA A 200 9.09 7.61 9.96
CA ALA A 200 9.04 9.03 10.31
C ALA A 200 9.02 9.25 11.83
N TYR A 201 9.73 10.26 12.31
CA TYR A 201 9.87 10.61 13.74
C TYR A 201 10.21 12.10 13.88
N PRO A 202 9.69 12.77 14.88
CA PRO A 202 8.71 12.38 15.91
C PRO A 202 7.26 12.25 15.39
N GLU A 203 6.27 12.02 16.28
CA GLU A 203 4.85 11.95 15.89
C GLU A 203 4.38 13.16 15.09
N SER A 204 4.87 14.35 15.38
CA SER A 204 4.57 15.55 14.59
C SER A 204 5.01 15.43 13.12
N GLU A 205 6.12 14.76 12.86
CA GLU A 205 6.57 14.50 11.48
C GLU A 205 5.68 13.45 10.82
N ILE A 206 5.27 12.39 11.54
CA ILE A 206 4.28 11.41 11.06
C ILE A 206 3.00 12.15 10.62
N GLN A 207 2.50 13.06 11.45
CA GLN A 207 1.30 13.84 11.16
C GLN A 207 1.47 14.74 9.92
N VAL A 208 2.62 15.38 9.76
CA VAL A 208 2.93 16.22 8.58
C VAL A 208 2.95 15.37 7.31
N GLN A 209 3.64 14.24 7.33
CA GLN A 209 3.74 13.35 6.16
C GLN A 209 2.37 12.74 5.80
N LEU A 210 1.61 12.28 6.78
CA LEU A 210 0.28 11.71 6.54
C LEU A 210 -0.76 12.76 6.13
N THR A 211 -0.62 14.03 6.52
CA THR A 211 -1.45 15.12 5.99
C THR A 211 -1.21 15.31 4.48
N LYS A 212 0.05 15.28 4.04
CA LYS A 212 0.39 15.31 2.62
C LYS A 212 -0.11 14.05 1.89
N TRP A 213 0.00 12.89 2.54
CA TRP A 213 -0.51 11.63 2.04
C TRP A 213 -2.04 11.68 1.79
N ILE A 214 -2.82 12.25 2.71
CA ILE A 214 -4.27 12.49 2.52
C ILE A 214 -4.51 13.36 1.28
N THR A 215 -3.71 14.40 1.08
CA THR A 215 -3.81 15.25 -0.11
C THR A 215 -3.52 14.45 -1.40
N LEU A 216 -2.51 13.57 -1.36
CA LEU A 216 -2.14 12.72 -2.48
C LEU A 216 -3.26 11.72 -2.85
N LEU A 217 -4.04 11.21 -1.87
CA LEU A 217 -5.14 10.25 -2.13
C LEU A 217 -6.11 10.71 -3.21
N THR A 218 -6.33 12.01 -3.33
CA THR A 218 -7.32 12.59 -4.22
C THR A 218 -6.73 13.45 -5.35
N ASP A 219 -5.41 13.44 -5.53
CA ASP A 219 -4.76 14.21 -6.60
C ASP A 219 -5.17 13.66 -7.99
N SER A 220 -6.01 14.41 -8.69
CA SER A 220 -6.52 14.04 -10.01
C SER A 220 -5.49 14.14 -11.14
N ASN A 221 -4.32 14.74 -10.89
CA ASN A 221 -3.24 14.83 -11.88
C ASN A 221 -2.46 13.52 -12.03
N ILE A 222 -2.62 12.57 -11.10
CA ILE A 222 -1.95 11.27 -11.12
C ILE A 222 -2.97 10.18 -11.47
N PRO A 223 -2.67 9.30 -12.44
CA PRO A 223 -3.54 8.17 -12.76
C PRO A 223 -3.91 7.35 -11.52
N PRO A 224 -5.18 6.95 -11.34
CA PRO A 224 -5.67 6.39 -10.08
C PRO A 224 -4.89 5.20 -9.54
N VAL A 225 -4.56 4.23 -10.40
CA VAL A 225 -3.80 3.03 -9.99
C VAL A 225 -2.38 3.41 -9.59
N LEU A 226 -1.71 4.26 -10.39
CA LEU A 226 -0.37 4.75 -10.05
C LEU A 226 -0.37 5.50 -8.73
N ARG A 227 -1.34 6.39 -8.52
CA ARG A 227 -1.52 7.14 -7.28
C ARG A 227 -1.71 6.21 -6.07
N ALA A 228 -2.53 5.17 -6.21
CA ALA A 228 -2.75 4.21 -5.14
C ALA A 228 -1.45 3.49 -4.73
N VAL A 229 -0.64 3.08 -5.72
CA VAL A 229 0.67 2.44 -5.46
C VAL A 229 1.66 3.42 -4.82
N MET A 230 1.72 4.68 -5.29
CA MET A 230 2.54 5.73 -4.67
C MET A 230 2.09 5.99 -3.21
N CYS A 231 0.79 6.06 -2.95
CA CYS A 231 0.26 6.22 -1.59
C CYS A 231 0.62 5.02 -0.70
N HIS A 232 0.55 3.80 -1.24
CA HIS A 232 0.94 2.61 -0.50
C HIS A 232 2.42 2.66 -0.09
N TYR A 233 3.31 2.96 -1.03
CA TYR A 233 4.73 3.14 -0.71
C TYR A 233 4.95 4.19 0.37
N ALA A 234 4.32 5.38 0.22
CA ALA A 234 4.50 6.47 1.16
C ALA A 234 4.00 6.12 2.58
N PHE A 235 2.88 5.41 2.70
CA PHE A 235 2.36 4.96 3.99
C PHE A 235 3.32 3.98 4.68
N GLU A 236 3.81 2.98 3.94
CA GLU A 236 4.77 2.01 4.45
C GLU A 236 6.11 2.67 4.83
N TYR A 237 6.54 3.69 4.10
CA TYR A 237 7.76 4.44 4.43
C TYR A 237 7.60 5.28 5.70
N VAL A 238 6.47 5.97 5.87
CA VAL A 238 6.16 6.75 7.09
C VAL A 238 6.08 5.84 8.32
N HIS A 239 5.54 4.65 8.16
CA HIS A 239 5.45 3.61 9.19
C HIS A 239 4.88 4.11 10.52
N PRO A 240 3.61 4.59 10.55
CA PRO A 240 3.08 5.40 11.65
C PRO A 240 2.82 4.65 12.97
N PHE A 241 2.85 3.32 12.98
CA PHE A 241 2.56 2.49 14.13
C PHE A 241 3.76 1.61 14.52
N TYR A 242 3.72 1.02 15.73
CA TYR A 242 4.76 0.06 16.16
C TYR A 242 4.61 -1.30 15.47
N ASP A 243 3.36 -1.74 15.25
CA ASP A 243 2.98 -2.98 14.57
C ASP A 243 1.69 -2.74 13.76
N GLY A 244 1.39 -3.61 12.79
CA GLY A 244 0.17 -3.55 11.97
C GLY A 244 0.23 -2.59 10.78
N ASN A 245 1.37 -1.95 10.49
CA ASN A 245 1.50 -1.04 9.35
C ASN A 245 1.20 -1.74 8.02
N GLY A 246 1.83 -2.88 7.73
CA GLY A 246 1.63 -3.59 6.48
C GLY A 246 0.18 -4.02 6.24
N ARG A 247 -0.54 -4.52 7.26
CA ARG A 247 -1.97 -4.86 7.14
C ARG A 247 -2.81 -3.63 6.85
N THR A 248 -2.57 -2.55 7.59
CA THR A 248 -3.26 -1.27 7.40
C THR A 248 -2.97 -0.67 6.03
N GLY A 249 -1.70 -0.66 5.60
CA GLY A 249 -1.29 -0.13 4.30
C GLY A 249 -1.89 -0.90 3.13
N ARG A 250 -1.97 -2.24 3.20
CA ARG A 250 -2.63 -3.04 2.15
C ARG A 250 -4.14 -2.84 2.14
N PHE A 251 -4.78 -2.69 3.32
CA PHE A 251 -6.19 -2.33 3.35
C PHE A 251 -6.45 -0.93 2.75
N LEU A 252 -5.63 0.07 3.09
CA LEU A 252 -5.72 1.41 2.51
C LEU A 252 -5.50 1.42 0.99
N LEU A 253 -4.60 0.54 0.48
CA LEU A 253 -4.42 0.32 -0.96
C LEU A 253 -5.69 -0.25 -1.58
N ALA A 254 -6.28 -1.30 -0.98
CA ALA A 254 -7.53 -1.91 -1.44
C ALA A 254 -8.70 -0.89 -1.44
N LEU A 255 -8.83 -0.10 -0.37
CA LEU A 255 -9.83 0.96 -0.26
C LEU A 255 -9.66 2.02 -1.36
N GLN A 256 -8.43 2.42 -1.66
CA GLN A 256 -8.15 3.40 -2.69
C GLN A 256 -8.45 2.85 -4.09
N LEU A 257 -8.06 1.61 -4.36
CA LEU A 257 -8.33 0.94 -5.63
C LEU A 257 -9.82 0.67 -5.84
N SER A 258 -10.60 0.36 -4.79
CA SER A 258 -12.04 0.12 -4.88
C SER A 258 -12.85 1.34 -5.36
N LYS A 259 -12.25 2.53 -5.34
CA LYS A 259 -12.87 3.74 -5.91
C LYS A 259 -12.76 3.82 -7.45
N HIS A 260 -11.95 2.96 -8.06
CA HIS A 260 -11.63 3.02 -9.48
C HIS A 260 -11.66 1.66 -10.19
N LEU A 261 -11.57 0.58 -9.44
CA LEU A 261 -11.61 -0.80 -9.93
C LEU A 261 -12.79 -1.53 -9.28
N SER A 262 -13.18 -2.64 -9.88
CA SER A 262 -14.23 -3.50 -9.31
C SER A 262 -13.82 -4.05 -7.95
N VAL A 263 -14.81 -4.31 -7.10
CA VAL A 263 -14.59 -4.84 -5.75
C VAL A 263 -13.75 -6.12 -5.76
N PRO A 264 -14.03 -7.14 -6.61
CA PRO A 264 -13.21 -8.34 -6.63
C PRO A 264 -11.73 -8.07 -6.96
N THR A 265 -11.44 -7.12 -7.84
CA THR A 265 -10.04 -6.73 -8.13
C THR A 265 -9.41 -6.07 -6.91
N ALA A 266 -10.10 -5.12 -6.29
CA ALA A 266 -9.57 -4.35 -5.17
C ALA A 266 -9.25 -5.22 -3.93
N ILE A 267 -10.01 -6.31 -3.69
CA ILE A 267 -9.83 -7.20 -2.53
C ILE A 267 -9.07 -8.49 -2.86
N SER A 268 -8.31 -8.53 -3.93
CA SER A 268 -7.54 -9.71 -4.35
C SER A 268 -6.03 -9.48 -4.35
N LEU A 269 -5.55 -8.48 -3.64
CA LEU A 269 -4.16 -8.03 -3.69
C LEU A 269 -3.22 -8.89 -2.84
N SER A 270 -3.59 -9.14 -1.58
CA SER A 270 -2.71 -9.83 -0.64
C SER A 270 -2.39 -11.28 -1.02
N PRO A 271 -3.29 -12.09 -1.62
CA PRO A 271 -2.93 -13.39 -2.17
C PRO A 271 -1.80 -13.31 -3.21
N VAL A 272 -1.90 -12.37 -4.16
CA VAL A 272 -0.89 -12.18 -5.21
C VAL A 272 0.43 -11.68 -4.61
N ILE A 273 0.36 -10.74 -3.65
CA ILE A 273 1.54 -10.25 -2.93
C ILE A 273 2.20 -11.38 -2.13
N ALA A 274 1.43 -12.24 -1.47
CA ALA A 274 1.95 -13.37 -0.70
C ALA A 274 2.72 -14.36 -1.58
N ASP A 275 2.20 -14.67 -2.78
CA ASP A 275 2.86 -15.53 -3.77
C ASP A 275 4.17 -14.90 -4.30
N ALA A 276 4.25 -13.57 -4.34
CA ALA A 276 5.40 -12.81 -4.81
C ALA A 276 6.11 -12.03 -3.68
N LYS A 277 5.98 -12.48 -2.42
CA LYS A 277 6.44 -11.76 -1.21
C LYS A 277 7.88 -11.23 -1.33
N GLY A 278 8.79 -12.06 -1.84
CA GLY A 278 10.19 -11.66 -2.03
C GLY A 278 10.38 -10.52 -3.02
N GLN A 279 9.58 -10.48 -4.09
CA GLN A 279 9.63 -9.39 -5.09
C GLN A 279 9.02 -8.10 -4.51
N TYR A 280 7.93 -8.22 -3.78
CA TYR A 280 7.27 -7.11 -3.10
C TYR A 280 8.21 -6.38 -2.13
N TYR A 281 8.86 -7.09 -1.21
CA TYR A 281 9.81 -6.47 -0.29
C TYR A 281 11.07 -5.95 -0.98
N LYS A 282 11.53 -6.66 -2.03
CA LYS A 282 12.65 -6.19 -2.83
C LYS A 282 12.35 -4.86 -3.53
N ALA A 283 11.11 -4.65 -3.99
CA ALA A 283 10.71 -3.39 -4.60
C ALA A 283 10.81 -2.21 -3.61
N PHE A 284 10.40 -2.41 -2.35
CA PHE A 284 10.60 -1.42 -1.30
C PHE A 284 12.09 -1.16 -1.04
N ASP A 285 12.90 -2.22 -0.88
CA ASP A 285 14.35 -2.09 -0.63
C ASP A 285 15.05 -1.33 -1.76
N ASP A 286 14.72 -1.64 -2.99
CA ASP A 286 15.29 -0.94 -4.15
C ASP A 286 14.84 0.54 -4.19
N ALA A 287 13.56 0.84 -3.95
CA ALA A 287 13.04 2.21 -4.03
C ALA A 287 13.58 3.13 -2.92
N GLN A 288 13.71 2.61 -1.69
CA GLN A 288 14.20 3.38 -0.54
C GLN A 288 15.73 3.49 -0.46
N PHE A 289 16.47 2.93 -1.43
CA PHE A 289 17.92 3.06 -1.42
C PHE A 289 18.32 4.54 -1.58
N PRO A 290 19.21 5.10 -0.71
CA PRO A 290 19.49 6.54 -0.64
C PRO A 290 19.85 7.19 -1.98
N LEU A 291 20.61 6.49 -2.85
CA LEU A 291 20.94 7.02 -4.18
C LEU A 291 19.80 7.00 -5.19
N ASN A 292 18.62 6.48 -4.83
CA ASN A 292 17.44 6.58 -5.68
C ASN A 292 16.64 7.86 -5.42
N CYS A 293 16.97 8.64 -4.38
CA CYS A 293 16.41 9.98 -4.13
C CYS A 293 14.87 9.99 -4.23
N SER A 294 14.20 9.04 -3.59
CA SER A 294 12.74 8.88 -3.60
C SER A 294 12.09 8.67 -4.99
N ASP A 295 12.85 8.16 -5.95
CA ASP A 295 12.34 7.66 -7.24
C ASP A 295 11.64 6.30 -7.04
N VAL A 296 10.30 6.31 -7.03
CA VAL A 296 9.48 5.10 -6.87
C VAL A 296 8.98 4.52 -8.19
N SER A 297 9.52 4.96 -9.32
CA SER A 297 9.06 4.54 -10.66
C SER A 297 9.08 3.03 -10.87
N LEU A 298 10.12 2.34 -10.38
CA LEU A 298 10.25 0.88 -10.49
C LEU A 298 9.48 0.11 -9.40
N PHE A 299 9.00 0.80 -8.37
CA PHE A 299 8.07 0.24 -7.38
C PHE A 299 6.65 0.20 -7.94
N CYS A 300 6.27 1.22 -8.71
CA CYS A 300 4.98 1.32 -9.36
C CYS A 300 4.84 0.41 -10.58
#